data_c18380612d1aaee219fcede84b37d25d
#
_entry.id   c18380612d1aaee219fcede84b37d25d
#
_cell.length_a   1.000
_cell.length_b   1.000
_cell.length_c   1.000
_cell.angle_alpha   90.00
_cell.angle_beta   90.00
_cell.angle_gamma   90.00
#
_symmetry.space_group_name_H-M   'P 1'
#
loop_
_entity.id
_entity.type
_entity.pdbx_description
1 polymer ?
#
loop_
_entity_poly.entity_id
_entity_poly.type
_entity_poly.pdbx_seq_one_letter_code
_entity_poly.pdbx_strand_id
1 'polypeptide(L)'
;MTHAAATAYAETAARGQRFPGRQLPRAGHILAVTARPGQESADLGRLLYAFRRRGASLGLLTLTRGEASPLNSTVERLEAIRPWELQVAAGLIGISALMVADYPDGQLNRQPATELTERVRRAIRQHAADLLLVIDPATADPDDDAVARAVCAAAEQTGVPVLARMPRAARSGWHVDLGTDAVTARAVQRAAVAARASQARARPRAQRHLDQQDDREQLCWLVPPRRMFALG
;
A
#
# COMPACT_ATOMS: atom_id res chain seq x y z
N MET A 1 14.47 -18.17 -12.83
CA MET A 1 14.09 -16.86 -13.43
C MET A 1 13.75 -15.82 -12.34
N THR A 2 14.67 -15.54 -11.44
CA THR A 2 14.33 -14.84 -10.19
C THR A 2 15.19 -13.58 -9.91
N HIS A 3 16.26 -13.40 -10.65
CA HIS A 3 17.12 -12.21 -10.48
C HIS A 3 16.82 -11.11 -11.52
N ALA A 4 16.33 -11.48 -12.69
CA ALA A 4 16.06 -10.55 -13.79
C ALA A 4 14.85 -9.62 -13.53
N ALA A 5 13.81 -10.11 -12.85
CA ALA A 5 12.63 -9.28 -12.53
C ALA A 5 12.98 -8.19 -11.49
N ALA A 6 13.69 -8.55 -10.41
CA ALA A 6 14.14 -7.59 -9.40
C ALA A 6 15.10 -6.53 -10.00
N THR A 7 15.96 -6.94 -10.93
CA THR A 7 16.85 -6.04 -11.63
C THR A 7 16.09 -5.12 -12.59
N ALA A 8 15.07 -5.62 -13.29
CA ALA A 8 14.22 -4.81 -14.17
C ALA A 8 13.40 -3.78 -13.36
N TYR A 9 12.93 -4.12 -12.15
CA TYR A 9 12.27 -3.16 -11.24
C TYR A 9 13.24 -2.09 -10.75
N ALA A 10 14.45 -2.49 -10.33
CA ALA A 10 15.48 -1.56 -9.91
C ALA A 10 15.90 -0.62 -11.05
N GLU A 11 16.00 -1.11 -12.26
CA GLU A 11 16.33 -0.31 -13.46
C GLU A 11 15.19 0.63 -13.86
N THR A 12 13.93 0.22 -13.72
CA THR A 12 12.77 1.10 -14.00
C THR A 12 12.66 2.20 -12.95
N ALA A 13 12.88 1.88 -11.68
CA ALA A 13 12.98 2.88 -10.60
C ALA A 13 14.18 3.81 -10.75
N ALA A 14 15.32 3.30 -11.24
CA ALA A 14 16.55 4.07 -11.48
C ALA A 14 16.44 5.02 -12.70
N ARG A 15 15.57 4.73 -13.66
CA ARG A 15 15.34 5.59 -14.83
C ARG A 15 14.57 6.87 -14.52
N GLY A 16 14.31 7.17 -13.24
CA GLY A 16 13.93 8.50 -12.76
C GLY A 16 12.87 9.18 -13.63
N GLN A 17 11.78 8.50 -13.99
CA GLN A 17 10.69 9.12 -14.73
C GLN A 17 10.09 10.23 -13.87
N ARG A 18 10.54 11.46 -14.17
CA ARG A 18 10.04 12.68 -13.56
C ARG A 18 8.57 12.82 -13.95
N PHE A 19 7.69 12.57 -13.00
CA PHE A 19 6.31 13.04 -13.14
C PHE A 19 6.36 14.57 -13.20
N PRO A 20 5.75 15.22 -14.20
CA PRO A 20 5.80 16.67 -14.33
C PRO A 20 4.84 17.35 -13.36
N GLY A 21 4.95 17.06 -12.05
CA GLY A 21 4.08 17.71 -11.07
C GLY A 21 4.29 17.20 -9.65
N ARG A 22 4.23 18.15 -8.72
CA ARG A 22 4.21 17.88 -7.27
C ARG A 22 2.86 17.33 -6.78
N GLN A 23 1.97 16.91 -7.69
CA GLN A 23 0.60 16.50 -7.38
C GLN A 23 0.42 14.98 -7.53
N LEU A 24 -0.53 14.41 -6.79
CA LEU A 24 -0.95 13.04 -6.97
C LEU A 24 -1.58 12.83 -8.36
N PRO A 25 -1.37 11.67 -9.00
CA PRO A 25 -2.04 11.34 -10.24
C PRO A 25 -3.57 11.33 -10.04
N ARG A 26 -4.32 11.52 -11.13
CA ARG A 26 -5.77 11.38 -11.10
C ARG A 26 -6.13 9.92 -11.20
N ALA A 27 -7.04 9.47 -10.34
CA ALA A 27 -7.61 8.13 -10.35
C ALA A 27 -9.02 8.20 -9.77
N GLY A 28 -9.93 7.41 -10.32
CA GLY A 28 -11.30 7.30 -9.82
C GLY A 28 -11.50 6.17 -8.85
N HIS A 29 -10.77 5.05 -9.03
CA HIS A 29 -10.90 3.84 -8.24
C HIS A 29 -9.52 3.30 -7.87
N ILE A 30 -9.12 3.50 -6.64
CA ILE A 30 -7.80 3.08 -6.15
C ILE A 30 -7.94 1.79 -5.35
N LEU A 31 -7.16 0.79 -5.72
CA LEU A 31 -6.99 -0.43 -4.95
C LEU A 31 -5.61 -0.41 -4.27
N ALA A 32 -5.59 -0.25 -2.97
CA ALA A 32 -4.41 -0.52 -2.16
C ALA A 32 -4.24 -2.03 -1.97
N VAL A 33 -3.01 -2.53 -2.14
CA VAL A 33 -2.67 -3.92 -1.86
C VAL A 33 -1.54 -3.97 -0.84
N THR A 34 -1.77 -4.69 0.26
CA THR A 34 -0.82 -4.80 1.38
C THR A 34 -0.58 -6.25 1.75
N ALA A 35 0.57 -6.55 2.34
CA ALA A 35 0.87 -7.87 2.84
C ALA A 35 -0.01 -8.20 4.05
N ARG A 36 -0.09 -7.28 5.00
CA ARG A 36 -0.77 -7.50 6.29
C ARG A 36 -1.60 -6.31 6.73
N PRO A 37 -2.62 -6.56 7.58
CA PRO A 37 -3.42 -5.50 8.17
C PRO A 37 -2.56 -4.52 8.98
N GLY A 38 -2.78 -3.22 8.79
CA GLY A 38 -2.08 -2.11 9.46
C GLY A 38 -1.17 -1.32 8.56
N GLN A 39 -0.68 -1.91 7.49
CA GLN A 39 0.11 -1.20 6.50
C GLN A 39 -0.73 -0.14 5.76
N GLU A 40 -2.02 -0.42 5.54
CA GLU A 40 -2.96 0.56 4.97
C GLU A 40 -3.05 1.84 5.81
N SER A 41 -2.98 1.71 7.13
CA SER A 41 -3.04 2.84 8.04
C SER A 41 -1.66 3.49 8.23
N ALA A 42 -0.65 2.68 8.61
CA ALA A 42 0.66 3.18 9.01
C ALA A 42 1.46 3.72 7.81
N ASP A 43 1.40 3.03 6.68
CA ASP A 43 2.24 3.34 5.52
C ASP A 43 1.49 4.12 4.43
N LEU A 44 0.24 3.77 4.15
CA LEU A 44 -0.53 4.33 3.03
C LEU A 44 -1.61 5.33 3.45
N GLY A 45 -1.90 5.46 4.76
CA GLY A 45 -3.09 6.17 5.26
C GLY A 45 -3.22 7.61 4.77
N ARG A 46 -2.15 8.39 4.76
CA ARG A 46 -2.17 9.78 4.26
C ARG A 46 -2.42 9.87 2.77
N LEU A 47 -1.79 9.00 1.99
CA LEU A 47 -1.99 8.93 0.54
C LEU A 47 -3.42 8.54 0.20
N LEU A 48 -3.94 7.50 0.82
CA LEU A 48 -5.32 7.04 0.62
C LEU A 48 -6.30 8.15 0.97
N TYR A 49 -6.13 8.82 2.11
CA TYR A 49 -6.96 9.96 2.48
C TYR A 49 -6.88 11.09 1.45
N ALA A 50 -5.67 11.44 0.98
CA ALA A 50 -5.49 12.49 -0.02
C ALA A 50 -6.17 12.15 -1.37
N PHE A 51 -6.14 10.90 -1.79
CA PHE A 51 -6.88 10.44 -2.97
C PHE A 51 -8.39 10.51 -2.76
N ARG A 52 -8.89 10.08 -1.60
CA ARG A 52 -10.30 10.22 -1.25
C ARG A 52 -10.77 11.65 -1.30
N ARG A 53 -9.99 12.60 -0.75
CA ARG A 53 -10.30 14.04 -0.80
C ARG A 53 -10.43 14.57 -2.23
N ARG A 54 -9.83 13.91 -3.19
CA ARG A 54 -9.93 14.21 -4.64
C ARG A 54 -11.05 13.46 -5.34
N GLY A 55 -11.91 12.77 -4.60
CA GLY A 55 -13.08 12.07 -5.11
C GLY A 55 -12.85 10.61 -5.50
N ALA A 56 -11.68 10.03 -5.23
CA ALA A 56 -11.43 8.63 -5.52
C ALA A 56 -12.20 7.69 -4.57
N SER A 57 -12.74 6.60 -5.13
CA SER A 57 -13.21 5.44 -4.38
C SER A 57 -12.02 4.60 -3.95
N LEU A 58 -12.02 4.13 -2.69
CA LEU A 58 -10.90 3.40 -2.13
C LEU A 58 -11.28 1.95 -1.83
N GLY A 59 -10.49 1.01 -2.36
CA GLY A 59 -10.48 -0.39 -2.02
C GLY A 59 -9.18 -0.81 -1.34
N LEU A 60 -9.25 -1.83 -0.50
CA LEU A 60 -8.10 -2.48 0.13
C LEU A 60 -8.18 -3.99 -0.09
N LEU A 61 -7.09 -4.57 -0.57
CA LEU A 61 -6.81 -5.98 -0.48
C LEU A 61 -5.63 -6.17 0.46
N THR A 62 -5.83 -6.85 1.58
CA THR A 62 -4.73 -7.36 2.40
C THR A 62 -4.59 -8.87 2.22
N LEU A 63 -3.37 -9.35 2.00
CA LEU A 63 -3.15 -10.75 1.61
C LEU A 63 -3.10 -11.71 2.79
N THR A 64 -2.76 -11.23 4.00
CA THR A 64 -2.74 -12.04 5.22
C THR A 64 -3.66 -11.46 6.30
N ARG A 65 -3.86 -12.21 7.37
CA ARG A 65 -4.59 -11.75 8.56
C ARG A 65 -3.66 -11.15 9.62
N GLY A 66 -2.33 -11.14 9.37
CA GLY A 66 -1.33 -10.61 10.29
C GLY A 66 -1.09 -11.51 11.51
N GLU A 67 -1.27 -12.82 11.37
CA GLU A 67 -1.20 -13.80 12.45
C GLU A 67 0.23 -14.06 12.95
N ALA A 68 1.26 -13.82 12.13
CA ALA A 68 2.67 -13.94 12.56
C ALA A 68 3.16 -12.77 13.43
N SER A 69 2.27 -11.83 13.77
CA SER A 69 2.65 -10.73 14.67
C SER A 69 3.09 -11.28 16.03
N PRO A 70 4.26 -10.86 16.57
CA PRO A 70 4.75 -11.29 17.88
C PRO A 70 3.81 -10.91 19.04
N LEU A 71 2.78 -10.13 18.76
CA LEU A 71 1.75 -9.73 19.72
C LEU A 71 0.66 -10.79 19.92
N ASN A 72 0.63 -11.84 19.09
CA ASN A 72 -0.35 -12.91 19.20
C ASN A 72 -0.21 -13.75 20.45
N SER A 73 0.97 -13.75 21.06
CA SER A 73 1.26 -14.55 22.27
C SER A 73 0.74 -13.92 23.57
N THR A 74 0.26 -12.68 23.56
CA THR A 74 -0.04 -11.91 24.78
C THR A 74 -1.51 -11.58 25.02
N VAL A 75 -2.38 -11.78 24.03
CA VAL A 75 -3.80 -11.42 24.15
C VAL A 75 -4.69 -12.53 23.59
N GLU A 76 -5.42 -13.19 24.46
CA GLU A 76 -6.50 -14.11 24.08
C GLU A 76 -7.56 -13.36 23.24
N ARG A 77 -7.99 -13.97 22.11
CA ARG A 77 -9.03 -13.46 21.18
C ARG A 77 -8.60 -12.38 20.17
N LEU A 78 -7.33 -12.23 19.84
CA LEU A 78 -6.89 -11.28 18.78
C LEU A 78 -7.52 -11.60 17.41
N GLU A 79 -7.78 -12.85 17.10
CA GLU A 79 -8.45 -13.27 15.87
C GLU A 79 -9.85 -12.68 15.70
N ALA A 80 -10.57 -12.50 16.80
CA ALA A 80 -11.92 -11.91 16.79
C ALA A 80 -11.88 -10.36 16.74
N ILE A 81 -10.87 -9.74 17.36
CA ILE A 81 -10.78 -8.28 17.48
C ILE A 81 -10.19 -7.63 16.22
N ARG A 82 -9.21 -8.26 15.59
CA ARG A 82 -8.47 -7.69 14.45
C ARG A 82 -9.31 -7.38 13.20
N PRO A 83 -10.26 -8.21 12.78
CA PRO A 83 -11.12 -7.86 11.65
C PRO A 83 -11.94 -6.60 11.92
N TRP A 84 -12.44 -6.43 13.15
CA TRP A 84 -13.18 -5.24 13.54
C TRP A 84 -12.28 -4.00 13.60
N GLU A 85 -11.09 -4.10 14.20
CA GLU A 85 -10.09 -3.01 14.23
C GLU A 85 -9.69 -2.58 12.81
N LEU A 86 -9.49 -3.53 11.90
CA LEU A 86 -9.20 -3.25 10.50
C LEU A 86 -10.36 -2.51 9.83
N GLN A 87 -11.59 -2.93 10.08
CA GLN A 87 -12.78 -2.29 9.52
C GLN A 87 -12.94 -0.85 10.02
N VAL A 88 -12.71 -0.60 11.30
CA VAL A 88 -12.75 0.76 11.88
C VAL A 88 -11.66 1.62 11.29
N ALA A 89 -10.42 1.14 11.25
CA ALA A 89 -9.29 1.87 10.68
C ALA A 89 -9.49 2.20 9.20
N ALA A 90 -9.95 1.23 8.41
CA ALA A 90 -10.30 1.41 7.01
C ALA A 90 -11.40 2.45 6.82
N GLY A 91 -12.45 2.41 7.65
CA GLY A 91 -13.54 3.38 7.62
C GLY A 91 -13.08 4.81 7.93
N LEU A 92 -12.16 5.01 8.88
CA LEU A 92 -11.59 6.32 9.19
C LEU A 92 -10.83 6.92 8.01
N ILE A 93 -10.08 6.12 7.26
CA ILE A 93 -9.38 6.54 6.04
C ILE A 93 -10.39 6.78 4.91
N GLY A 94 -11.52 6.06 4.92
CA GLY A 94 -12.57 6.10 3.91
C GLY A 94 -12.47 5.02 2.86
N ILE A 95 -11.84 3.91 3.20
CA ILE A 95 -11.86 2.69 2.40
C ILE A 95 -13.26 2.10 2.47
N SER A 96 -13.91 1.97 1.31
CA SER A 96 -15.29 1.49 1.19
C SER A 96 -15.40 0.01 0.80
N ALA A 97 -14.34 -0.54 0.18
CA ALA A 97 -14.27 -1.96 -0.20
C ALA A 97 -13.07 -2.62 0.49
N LEU A 98 -13.36 -3.54 1.41
CA LEU A 98 -12.33 -4.27 2.18
C LEU A 98 -12.34 -5.74 1.79
N MET A 99 -11.19 -6.23 1.33
CA MET A 99 -10.95 -7.62 0.95
C MET A 99 -9.79 -8.16 1.77
N VAL A 100 -10.02 -9.24 2.49
CA VAL A 100 -8.99 -9.92 3.29
C VAL A 100 -8.81 -11.32 2.74
N ALA A 101 -7.59 -11.66 2.35
CA ALA A 101 -7.20 -13.04 2.07
C ALA A 101 -6.65 -13.69 3.34
N ASP A 102 -6.37 -14.97 3.28
CA ASP A 102 -5.90 -15.77 4.41
C ASP A 102 -4.62 -16.54 4.11
N TYR A 103 -3.75 -15.93 3.29
CA TYR A 103 -2.41 -16.47 3.10
C TYR A 103 -1.62 -16.39 4.41
N PRO A 104 -0.72 -17.36 4.67
CA PRO A 104 0.12 -17.36 5.86
C PRO A 104 1.00 -16.09 5.94
N ASP A 105 0.88 -15.35 7.04
CA ASP A 105 1.67 -14.14 7.30
C ASP A 105 3.16 -14.46 7.50
N GLY A 106 4.04 -13.67 6.91
CA GLY A 106 5.48 -13.92 6.87
C GLY A 106 5.92 -14.98 5.85
N GLN A 107 5.00 -15.47 5.01
CA GLN A 107 5.26 -16.55 4.04
C GLN A 107 4.70 -16.27 2.63
N LEU A 108 4.37 -15.02 2.32
CA LEU A 108 3.87 -14.67 0.98
C LEU A 108 4.90 -14.97 -0.12
N ASN A 109 6.17 -14.80 0.18
CA ASN A 109 7.27 -15.12 -0.73
C ASN A 109 7.40 -16.61 -1.07
N ARG A 110 6.75 -17.50 -0.29
CA ARG A 110 6.69 -18.96 -0.51
C ARG A 110 5.43 -19.39 -1.26
N GLN A 111 4.46 -18.51 -1.41
CA GLN A 111 3.24 -18.80 -2.15
C GLN A 111 3.48 -18.80 -3.65
N PRO A 112 2.72 -19.59 -4.44
CA PRO A 112 2.81 -19.55 -5.89
C PRO A 112 2.53 -18.14 -6.42
N ALA A 113 3.47 -17.56 -7.16
CA ALA A 113 3.34 -16.19 -7.69
C ALA A 113 2.08 -16.03 -8.57
N THR A 114 1.71 -17.07 -9.30
CA THR A 114 0.51 -17.09 -10.14
C THR A 114 -0.78 -16.98 -9.32
N GLU A 115 -0.81 -17.60 -8.15
CA GLU A 115 -1.97 -17.54 -7.24
C GLU A 115 -2.15 -16.15 -6.64
N LEU A 116 -1.07 -15.55 -6.13
CA LEU A 116 -1.09 -14.17 -5.64
C LEU A 116 -1.51 -13.19 -6.74
N THR A 117 -0.97 -13.36 -7.95
CA THR A 117 -1.31 -12.53 -9.12
C THR A 117 -2.80 -12.63 -9.46
N GLU A 118 -3.36 -13.83 -9.50
CA GLU A 118 -4.78 -14.01 -9.78
C GLU A 118 -5.67 -13.45 -8.67
N ARG A 119 -5.24 -13.53 -7.41
CA ARG A 119 -5.94 -12.89 -6.29
C ARG A 119 -6.02 -11.38 -6.48
N VAL A 120 -4.91 -10.75 -6.85
CA VAL A 120 -4.86 -9.31 -7.15
C VAL A 120 -5.76 -8.97 -8.35
N ARG A 121 -5.69 -9.74 -9.45
CA ARG A 121 -6.53 -9.54 -10.64
C ARG A 121 -8.03 -9.58 -10.31
N ARG A 122 -8.46 -10.50 -9.46
CA ARG A 122 -9.86 -10.55 -8.99
C ARG A 122 -10.25 -9.29 -8.24
N ALA A 123 -9.38 -8.81 -7.35
CA ALA A 123 -9.63 -7.59 -6.61
C ALA A 123 -9.67 -6.34 -7.52
N ILE A 124 -8.81 -6.26 -8.54
CA ILE A 124 -8.85 -5.22 -9.57
C ILE A 124 -10.22 -5.17 -10.23
N ARG A 125 -10.73 -6.33 -10.67
CA ARG A 125 -12.05 -6.41 -11.31
C ARG A 125 -13.18 -6.06 -10.34
N GLN A 126 -13.15 -6.58 -9.11
CA GLN A 126 -14.17 -6.34 -8.09
C GLN A 126 -14.31 -4.86 -7.74
N HIS A 127 -13.19 -4.14 -7.66
CA HIS A 127 -13.17 -2.71 -7.32
C HIS A 127 -13.22 -1.82 -8.57
N ALA A 128 -13.15 -2.39 -9.78
CA ALA A 128 -12.97 -1.66 -11.04
C ALA A 128 -11.78 -0.69 -10.98
N ALA A 129 -10.67 -1.12 -10.37
CA ALA A 129 -9.53 -0.27 -10.06
C ALA A 129 -8.87 0.28 -11.34
N ASP A 130 -8.59 1.59 -11.35
CA ASP A 130 -7.84 2.31 -12.38
C ASP A 130 -6.44 2.74 -11.91
N LEU A 131 -6.13 2.54 -10.61
CA LEU A 131 -4.81 2.72 -10.04
C LEU A 131 -4.59 1.71 -8.90
N LEU A 132 -3.42 1.05 -8.90
CA LEU A 132 -2.96 0.21 -7.80
C LEU A 132 -1.99 1.00 -6.93
N LEU A 133 -2.12 0.87 -5.62
CA LEU A 133 -1.23 1.50 -4.64
C LEU A 133 -0.59 0.43 -3.76
N VAL A 134 0.73 0.43 -3.67
CA VAL A 134 1.51 -0.52 -2.88
C VAL A 134 2.59 0.17 -2.06
N ILE A 135 3.21 -0.57 -1.15
CA ILE A 135 4.46 -0.20 -0.50
C ILE A 135 5.61 -0.61 -1.41
N ASP A 136 6.64 0.24 -1.54
CA ASP A 136 7.82 -0.07 -2.34
C ASP A 136 8.56 -1.30 -1.79
N PRO A 137 8.94 -2.28 -2.62
CA PRO A 137 9.65 -3.48 -2.18
C PRO A 137 11.03 -3.21 -1.57
N ALA A 138 11.58 -1.99 -1.74
CA ALA A 138 12.84 -1.59 -1.09
C ALA A 138 12.77 -1.54 0.45
N THR A 139 11.62 -1.85 1.06
CA THR A 139 11.47 -1.99 2.53
C THR A 139 12.25 -3.16 3.12
N ALA A 140 12.77 -4.06 2.29
CA ALA A 140 13.46 -5.29 2.66
C ALA A 140 12.57 -6.32 3.39
N ASP A 141 11.25 -6.15 3.40
CA ASP A 141 10.30 -7.14 3.88
C ASP A 141 9.97 -8.14 2.74
N PRO A 142 10.23 -9.43 2.89
CA PRO A 142 9.99 -10.42 1.83
C PRO A 142 8.52 -10.53 1.40
N ASP A 143 7.58 -10.24 2.29
CA ASP A 143 6.15 -10.26 1.99
C ASP A 143 5.76 -9.03 1.16
N ASP A 144 6.29 -7.84 1.47
CA ASP A 144 6.06 -6.63 0.68
C ASP A 144 6.61 -6.80 -0.75
N ASP A 145 7.77 -7.44 -0.89
CA ASP A 145 8.35 -7.78 -2.20
C ASP A 145 7.45 -8.77 -2.98
N ALA A 146 6.90 -9.79 -2.31
CA ALA A 146 5.97 -10.73 -2.93
C ALA A 146 4.67 -10.01 -3.39
N VAL A 147 4.14 -9.10 -2.57
CA VAL A 147 3.00 -8.25 -2.94
C VAL A 147 3.31 -7.43 -4.17
N ALA A 148 4.43 -6.70 -4.17
CA ALA A 148 4.80 -5.83 -5.28
C ALA A 148 4.95 -6.62 -6.59
N ARG A 149 5.58 -7.80 -6.56
CA ARG A 149 5.69 -8.68 -7.74
C ARG A 149 4.32 -9.13 -8.25
N ALA A 150 3.45 -9.60 -7.37
CA ALA A 150 2.12 -10.06 -7.75
C ALA A 150 1.26 -8.93 -8.33
N VAL A 151 1.35 -7.73 -7.74
CA VAL A 151 0.65 -6.53 -8.21
C VAL A 151 1.15 -6.09 -9.57
N CYS A 152 2.47 -6.06 -9.80
CA CYS A 152 3.04 -5.70 -11.09
C CYS A 152 2.67 -6.72 -12.19
N ALA A 153 2.73 -8.02 -11.89
CA ALA A 153 2.31 -9.06 -12.82
C ALA A 153 0.81 -8.95 -13.18
N ALA A 154 -0.04 -8.61 -12.22
CA ALA A 154 -1.46 -8.34 -12.45
C ALA A 154 -1.68 -7.08 -13.29
N ALA A 155 -0.90 -6.02 -13.04
CA ALA A 155 -0.92 -4.76 -13.76
C ALA A 155 -0.55 -4.93 -15.23
N GLU A 156 0.49 -5.72 -15.54
CA GLU A 156 0.89 -6.04 -16.91
C GLU A 156 -0.25 -6.70 -17.70
N GLN A 157 -1.01 -7.58 -17.05
CA GLN A 157 -2.13 -8.31 -17.67
C GLN A 157 -3.40 -7.45 -17.79
N THR A 158 -3.61 -6.48 -16.90
CA THR A 158 -4.84 -5.66 -16.87
C THR A 158 -4.67 -4.28 -17.48
N GLY A 159 -3.42 -3.80 -17.59
CA GLY A 159 -3.10 -2.45 -18.05
C GLY A 159 -3.30 -1.37 -16.99
N VAL A 160 -3.59 -1.74 -15.74
CA VAL A 160 -3.76 -0.80 -14.63
C VAL A 160 -2.40 -0.37 -14.09
N PRO A 161 -2.10 0.94 -13.95
CA PRO A 161 -0.81 1.41 -13.45
C PRO A 161 -0.61 1.08 -11.96
N VAL A 162 0.66 0.99 -11.54
CA VAL A 162 1.06 0.74 -10.14
C VAL A 162 1.90 1.88 -9.62
N LEU A 163 1.39 2.53 -8.60
CA LEU A 163 2.08 3.54 -7.81
C LEU A 163 2.59 2.92 -6.52
N ALA A 164 3.86 3.15 -6.19
CA ALA A 164 4.42 2.71 -4.92
C ALA A 164 4.74 3.89 -4.02
N ARG A 165 4.41 3.75 -2.74
CA ARG A 165 4.89 4.63 -1.68
C ARG A 165 6.26 4.15 -1.24
N MET A 166 7.26 5.02 -1.35
CA MET A 166 8.65 4.72 -1.06
C MET A 166 9.00 4.98 0.41
N PRO A 167 9.98 4.25 0.98
CA PRO A 167 10.55 4.62 2.28
C PRO A 167 11.30 5.95 2.17
N ARG A 168 11.32 6.74 3.25
CA ARG A 168 11.95 8.08 3.30
C ARG A 168 13.44 8.11 2.92
N ALA A 169 14.13 7.01 3.10
CA ALA A 169 15.56 6.89 2.78
C ALA A 169 15.83 6.58 1.29
N ALA A 170 14.80 6.43 0.48
CA ALA A 170 14.97 6.11 -0.94
C ALA A 170 15.61 7.29 -1.69
N ARG A 171 16.53 6.96 -2.61
CA ARG A 171 17.24 7.98 -3.41
C ARG A 171 16.59 8.28 -4.76
N SER A 172 15.51 7.56 -5.10
CA SER A 172 14.76 7.65 -6.35
C SER A 172 13.32 8.07 -6.10
N GLY A 173 12.55 8.27 -7.16
CA GLY A 173 11.16 8.69 -7.07
C GLY A 173 10.97 10.20 -7.04
N TRP A 174 9.75 10.64 -6.78
CA TRP A 174 9.42 12.07 -6.66
C TRP A 174 8.65 12.35 -5.37
N HIS A 175 8.72 13.59 -4.92
CA HIS A 175 8.00 14.04 -3.74
C HIS A 175 6.66 14.66 -4.14
N VAL A 176 5.60 14.24 -3.47
CA VAL A 176 4.29 14.85 -3.56
C VAL A 176 4.00 15.60 -2.27
N ASP A 177 3.64 16.86 -2.41
CA ASP A 177 3.14 17.66 -1.31
C ASP A 177 1.62 17.43 -1.17
N LEU A 178 1.17 17.05 0.01
CA LEU A 178 -0.25 16.85 0.27
C LEU A 178 -1.01 18.19 0.47
N GLY A 179 -0.28 19.29 0.55
CA GLY A 179 -0.85 20.63 0.61
C GLY A 179 -1.70 20.86 1.85
N THR A 180 -2.83 21.54 1.68
CA THR A 180 -3.77 21.86 2.77
C THR A 180 -4.38 20.63 3.44
N ASP A 181 -4.38 19.49 2.76
CA ASP A 181 -4.89 18.23 3.30
C ASP A 181 -3.88 17.52 4.24
N ALA A 182 -2.60 17.94 4.26
CA ALA A 182 -1.52 17.24 4.97
C ALA A 182 -1.81 17.08 6.49
N VAL A 183 -2.27 18.14 7.15
CA VAL A 183 -2.58 18.11 8.59
C VAL A 183 -3.73 17.15 8.88
N THR A 184 -4.81 17.24 8.10
CA THR A 184 -5.98 16.37 8.27
C THR A 184 -5.64 14.92 7.91
N ALA A 185 -4.87 14.70 6.84
CA ALA A 185 -4.41 13.37 6.44
C ALA A 185 -3.58 12.70 7.55
N ARG A 186 -2.71 13.48 8.21
CA ARG A 186 -1.93 13.02 9.37
C ARG A 186 -2.82 12.69 10.56
N ALA A 187 -3.81 13.51 10.86
CA ALA A 187 -4.76 13.27 11.96
C ALA A 187 -5.57 12.00 11.70
N VAL A 188 -6.08 11.81 10.49
CA VAL A 188 -6.80 10.59 10.06
C VAL A 188 -5.90 9.35 10.14
N GLN A 189 -4.66 9.43 9.66
CA GLN A 189 -3.70 8.34 9.77
C GLN A 189 -3.46 7.94 11.23
N ARG A 190 -3.23 8.91 12.12
CA ARG A 190 -3.03 8.65 13.55
C ARG A 190 -4.27 8.02 14.19
N ALA A 191 -5.47 8.49 13.86
CA ALA A 191 -6.72 7.93 14.35
C ALA A 191 -6.89 6.48 13.88
N ALA A 192 -6.61 6.18 12.60
CA ALA A 192 -6.68 4.84 12.04
C ALA A 192 -5.67 3.88 12.69
N VAL A 193 -4.43 4.34 12.92
CA VAL A 193 -3.42 3.54 13.64
C VAL A 193 -3.84 3.32 15.10
N ALA A 194 -4.38 4.34 15.78
CA ALA A 194 -4.85 4.24 17.17
C ALA A 194 -6.07 3.32 17.32
N ALA A 195 -6.96 3.27 16.32
CA ALA A 195 -8.11 2.37 16.30
C ALA A 195 -7.70 0.87 16.33
N ARG A 196 -6.43 0.57 16.04
CA ARG A 196 -5.84 -0.76 16.13
C ARG A 196 -5.13 -0.95 17.47
N ALA A 197 -5.85 -0.74 18.55
CA ALA A 197 -5.34 -0.72 19.93
C ALA A 197 -4.57 -1.99 20.31
N SER A 198 -4.98 -3.16 19.79
CA SER A 198 -4.30 -4.43 20.01
C SER A 198 -2.86 -4.43 19.48
N GLN A 199 -2.58 -3.62 18.44
CA GLN A 199 -1.25 -3.49 17.83
C GLN A 199 -0.52 -2.21 18.27
N ALA A 200 -1.23 -1.11 18.55
CA ALA A 200 -0.66 0.17 18.92
C ALA A 200 0.09 0.11 20.25
N ARG A 201 -0.45 -0.62 21.23
CA ARG A 201 0.17 -0.80 22.57
C ARG A 201 1.54 -1.46 22.52
N ALA A 202 1.81 -2.26 21.50
CA ALA A 202 3.06 -3.00 21.38
C ALA A 202 4.09 -2.34 20.45
N ARG A 203 3.75 -1.22 19.81
CA ARG A 203 4.67 -0.50 18.91
C ARG A 203 4.73 1.00 19.20
N PRO A 204 5.23 1.44 20.39
CA PRO A 204 5.44 2.86 20.68
C PRO A 204 6.40 3.55 19.69
N ARG A 205 7.28 2.77 19.04
CA ARG A 205 8.19 3.24 18.00
C ARG A 205 7.46 3.58 16.69
N ALA A 206 6.43 2.80 16.31
CA ALA A 206 5.63 3.09 15.11
C ALA A 206 4.89 4.42 15.26
N GLN A 207 4.36 4.71 16.45
CA GLN A 207 3.68 5.96 16.74
C GLN A 207 4.64 7.17 16.69
N ARG A 208 5.85 7.04 17.24
CA ARG A 208 6.90 8.07 17.12
C ARG A 208 7.36 8.28 15.69
N HIS A 209 7.37 7.22 14.87
CA HIS A 209 7.71 7.32 13.45
C HIS A 209 6.66 8.15 12.68
N LEU A 210 5.38 8.01 13.01
CA LEU A 210 4.30 8.83 12.44
C LEU A 210 4.45 10.32 12.80
N ASP A 211 4.95 10.62 14.01
CA ASP A 211 5.14 11.99 14.48
C ASP A 211 6.27 12.71 13.76
N GLN A 212 7.24 11.98 13.25
CA GLN A 212 8.41 12.52 12.53
C GLN A 212 8.19 12.59 11.00
N GLN A 213 7.00 12.21 10.50
CA GLN A 213 6.73 12.26 9.06
C GLN A 213 6.54 13.71 8.57
N ASP A 214 7.25 14.05 7.51
CA ASP A 214 7.12 15.28 6.73
C ASP A 214 5.73 15.34 6.04
N ASP A 215 5.28 16.52 5.59
CA ASP A 215 4.05 16.71 4.83
C ASP A 215 4.13 16.21 3.39
N ARG A 216 5.29 15.68 3.02
CA ARG A 216 5.56 15.11 1.71
C ARG A 216 5.52 13.58 1.73
N GLU A 217 5.00 13.01 0.66
CA GLU A 217 5.10 11.58 0.37
C GLU A 217 6.08 11.36 -0.78
N GLN A 218 6.88 10.32 -0.68
CA GLN A 218 7.79 9.92 -1.75
C GLN A 218 7.20 8.75 -2.52
N LEU A 219 7.09 8.90 -3.83
CA LEU A 219 6.40 7.97 -4.71
C LEU A 219 7.26 7.57 -5.90
N CYS A 220 7.01 6.39 -6.44
CA CYS A 220 7.52 5.97 -7.75
C CYS A 220 6.47 5.16 -8.52
N TRP A 221 6.60 5.12 -9.84
CA TRP A 221 5.85 4.18 -10.65
C TRP A 221 6.60 2.85 -10.71
N LEU A 222 5.97 1.77 -10.28
CA LEU A 222 6.43 0.42 -10.59
C LEU A 222 5.94 -0.01 -11.99
N VAL A 223 4.68 0.35 -12.33
CA VAL A 223 4.13 0.21 -13.68
C VAL A 223 3.46 1.54 -14.03
N PRO A 224 4.05 2.34 -14.93
CA PRO A 224 3.49 3.64 -15.30
C PRO A 224 2.25 3.51 -16.19
N PRO A 225 1.37 4.53 -16.25
CA PRO A 225 0.23 4.56 -17.14
C PRO A 225 0.67 4.58 -18.61
N ARG A 226 0.04 3.77 -19.46
CA ARG A 226 0.42 3.59 -20.89
C ARG A 226 0.45 4.91 -21.70
N ARG A 227 -0.36 5.92 -21.34
CA ARG A 227 -0.40 7.21 -22.06
C ARG A 227 0.72 8.18 -21.72
N MET A 228 1.56 7.91 -20.72
CA MET A 228 2.73 8.76 -20.42
C MET A 228 3.82 8.71 -21.50
N PHE A 229 3.81 7.69 -22.35
CA PHE A 229 4.80 7.51 -23.42
C PHE A 229 4.33 8.01 -24.80
N ALA A 230 3.12 8.54 -24.90
CA ALA A 230 2.54 9.00 -26.18
C ALA A 230 2.77 10.49 -26.49
N LEU A 231 3.54 11.20 -25.66
CA LEU A 231 3.90 12.61 -25.84
C LEU A 231 5.43 12.74 -25.89
N GLY A 232 6.04 12.09 -26.86
CA GLY A 232 7.43 12.27 -27.28
C GLY A 232 7.46 12.70 -28.71
#